data_98fa4bb9c451af28d4d47305f8cd26ad
#
_entry.id   98fa4bb9c451af28d4d47305f8cd26ad
#
_cell.length_a   1.000
_cell.length_b   1.000
_cell.length_c   1.000
_cell.angle_alpha   90.00
_cell.angle_beta   90.00
_cell.angle_gamma   90.00
#
_symmetry.space_group_name_H-M   'P 1'
#
loop_
_entity.id
_entity.type
_entity.pdbx_description
1 polymer ?
#
loop_
_entity_poly.entity_id
_entity_poly.type
_entity_poly.pdbx_seq_one_letter_code
_entity_poly.pdbx_strand_id
1 'polypeptide(L)'
;MSAFGGSGKPDLQPAPASASRLMPAGPPQPALVAQIGTLHLRLPIAQSRVTAVGFQGGSAGALALSPLGTQRNQGVVQRVVHAIVGSSSSGPGWYQLPGGQGPSTSALEVGAAAGTDVYSPVDGTVLSIENIVLNGRIYGSRLDLQPTGAPSLIVSISHIKIDPSLVVGSPVAAGASKLGSIVDFSGAEKQSLARYTNDSGNHVVIEVHPAAAPALG
;
A
#
# COMPACT_ATOMS: atom_id res chain seq x y z
N MET A 1 51.45 41.79 56.50
CA MET A 1 50.28 42.41 55.92
C MET A 1 49.70 41.45 54.92
N SER A 2 48.48 41.11 55.13
CA SER A 2 47.70 40.04 54.51
C SER A 2 47.39 40.28 53.04
N ALA A 3 47.51 39.22 52.21
CA ALA A 3 46.89 39.19 50.91
C ALA A 3 45.99 37.94 50.84
N PHE A 4 44.69 38.19 50.68
CA PHE A 4 43.63 37.18 50.55
C PHE A 4 43.70 36.51 49.17
N GLY A 5 43.83 35.21 49.13
CA GLY A 5 43.66 34.39 47.99
C GLY A 5 42.15 34.07 47.79
N GLY A 6 41.54 34.56 46.72
CA GLY A 6 40.17 34.19 46.31
C GLY A 6 40.18 32.82 45.64
N SER A 7 39.54 31.85 46.30
CA SER A 7 39.25 30.54 45.70
C SER A 7 38.07 30.70 44.69
N GLY A 8 38.39 30.83 43.41
CA GLY A 8 37.42 30.67 42.36
C GLY A 8 37.01 29.19 42.24
N LYS A 9 35.78 28.85 42.59
CA LYS A 9 35.21 27.55 42.25
C LYS A 9 35.17 27.43 40.70
N PRO A 10 35.61 26.31 40.14
CA PRO A 10 35.37 26.07 38.71
C PRO A 10 33.88 25.95 38.48
N ASP A 11 33.32 26.84 37.63
CA ASP A 11 32.00 26.74 37.10
C ASP A 11 31.92 25.43 36.28
N LEU A 12 31.22 24.43 36.82
CA LEU A 12 30.90 23.21 36.12
C LEU A 12 29.85 23.58 35.08
N GLN A 13 30.33 23.95 33.91
CA GLN A 13 29.50 24.08 32.72
C GLN A 13 28.81 22.74 32.49
N PRO A 14 27.45 22.67 32.49
CA PRO A 14 26.75 21.41 32.24
C PRO A 14 27.18 20.90 30.86
N ALA A 15 27.68 19.64 30.86
CA ALA A 15 28.00 18.97 29.60
C ALA A 15 26.81 19.10 28.65
N PRO A 16 27.01 19.44 27.35
CA PRO A 16 25.94 19.48 26.41
C PRO A 16 25.24 18.12 26.43
N ALA A 17 23.93 18.13 26.71
CA ALA A 17 23.11 16.94 26.68
C ALA A 17 23.46 16.19 25.40
N SER A 18 23.93 14.97 25.56
CA SER A 18 24.20 14.08 24.42
C SER A 18 23.01 14.17 23.53
N ALA A 19 23.17 14.80 22.35
CA ALA A 19 22.17 14.75 21.34
C ALA A 19 21.86 13.26 21.17
N SER A 20 20.72 12.83 21.71
CA SER A 20 20.19 11.50 21.47
C SER A 20 20.23 11.37 19.97
N ARG A 21 21.19 10.60 19.47
CA ARG A 21 21.20 10.19 18.09
C ARG A 21 19.88 9.47 17.93
N LEU A 22 18.88 10.21 17.48
CA LEU A 22 17.74 9.64 16.83
C LEU A 22 18.35 8.84 15.69
N MET A 23 18.58 7.54 15.95
CA MET A 23 18.78 6.61 14.85
C MET A 23 17.65 6.95 13.89
N PRO A 24 17.93 7.20 12.58
CA PRO A 24 16.87 7.37 11.64
C PRO A 24 15.98 6.16 11.87
N ALA A 25 14.73 6.37 12.32
CA ALA A 25 13.73 5.33 12.31
C ALA A 25 13.83 4.74 10.90
N GLY A 26 13.98 3.41 10.81
CA GLY A 26 14.09 2.75 9.51
C GLY A 26 13.04 3.30 8.55
N PRO A 27 13.12 3.06 7.24
CA PRO A 27 12.25 3.68 6.26
C PRO A 27 10.82 3.69 6.80
N PRO A 28 10.10 4.84 6.75
CA PRO A 28 8.79 4.96 7.37
C PRO A 28 7.94 3.80 6.91
N GLN A 29 7.39 3.03 7.86
CA GLN A 29 6.55 1.87 7.54
C GLN A 29 5.43 2.35 6.62
N PRO A 30 5.21 1.73 5.45
CA PRO A 30 4.17 2.14 4.53
C PRO A 30 2.81 2.17 5.25
N ALA A 31 2.02 3.22 4.99
CA ALA A 31 0.70 3.38 5.62
C ALA A 31 -0.18 2.16 5.34
N LEU A 32 -1.01 1.79 6.31
CA LEU A 32 -2.09 0.84 6.10
C LEU A 32 -3.18 1.49 5.25
N VAL A 33 -3.68 0.78 4.24
CA VAL A 33 -4.69 1.31 3.29
C VAL A 33 -5.99 0.53 3.29
N ALA A 34 -5.96 -0.74 3.67
CA ALA A 34 -7.13 -1.58 3.78
C ALA A 34 -6.89 -2.73 4.75
N GLN A 35 -7.97 -3.39 5.15
CA GLN A 35 -7.92 -4.63 5.92
C GLN A 35 -9.03 -5.59 5.52
N ILE A 36 -8.83 -6.87 5.79
CA ILE A 36 -9.85 -7.92 5.72
C ILE A 36 -9.60 -8.93 6.85
N GLY A 37 -10.53 -9.05 7.79
CA GLY A 37 -10.31 -9.79 9.02
C GLY A 37 -9.04 -9.27 9.74
N THR A 38 -8.09 -10.16 9.98
CA THR A 38 -6.79 -9.84 10.60
C THR A 38 -5.70 -9.45 9.60
N LEU A 39 -5.95 -9.59 8.30
CA LEU A 39 -4.99 -9.22 7.27
C LEU A 39 -5.03 -7.71 7.03
N HIS A 40 -3.88 -7.06 7.18
CA HIS A 40 -3.68 -5.65 6.90
C HIS A 40 -2.88 -5.47 5.62
N LEU A 41 -3.39 -4.64 4.72
CA LEU A 41 -2.71 -4.29 3.46
C LEU A 41 -1.99 -2.96 3.63
N ARG A 42 -0.69 -2.98 3.38
CA ARG A 42 0.14 -1.78 3.34
C ARG A 42 0.12 -1.15 1.96
N LEU A 43 0.39 0.15 1.92
CA LEU A 43 0.55 0.88 0.67
C LEU A 43 1.71 0.25 -0.14
N PRO A 44 1.46 -0.21 -1.38
CA PRO A 44 2.47 -0.93 -2.16
C PRO A 44 3.47 0.00 -2.87
N ILE A 45 3.29 1.31 -2.72
CA ILE A 45 4.06 2.35 -3.40
C ILE A 45 4.58 3.34 -2.35
N ALA A 46 5.77 3.90 -2.54
CA ALA A 46 6.27 4.97 -1.68
C ALA A 46 5.26 6.12 -1.62
N GLN A 47 4.85 6.54 -0.42
CA GLN A 47 3.75 7.50 -0.20
C GLN A 47 3.93 8.80 -1.00
N SER A 48 5.16 9.27 -1.19
CA SER A 48 5.48 10.46 -1.98
C SER A 48 5.24 10.30 -3.49
N ARG A 49 5.04 9.09 -3.98
CA ARG A 49 4.78 8.75 -5.39
C ARG A 49 3.31 8.47 -5.69
N VAL A 50 2.48 8.31 -4.66
CA VAL A 50 1.06 8.00 -4.82
C VAL A 50 0.32 9.23 -5.35
N THR A 51 -0.40 9.06 -6.46
CA THR A 51 -1.23 10.12 -7.07
C THR A 51 -2.68 10.06 -6.59
N ALA A 52 -3.23 8.87 -6.40
CA ALA A 52 -4.55 8.64 -5.80
C ALA A 52 -4.66 7.22 -5.26
N VAL A 53 -5.63 7.00 -4.37
CA VAL A 53 -6.07 5.68 -3.91
C VAL A 53 -7.54 5.53 -4.22
N GLY A 54 -7.93 4.43 -4.85
CA GLY A 54 -9.31 4.13 -5.20
C GLY A 54 -9.74 2.73 -4.80
N PHE A 55 -11.05 2.54 -4.64
CA PHE A 55 -11.66 1.23 -4.48
C PHE A 55 -12.79 1.06 -5.48
N GLN A 56 -12.88 -0.11 -6.07
CA GLN A 56 -13.98 -0.51 -6.95
C GLN A 56 -14.37 -1.97 -6.76
N GLY A 57 -15.35 -2.45 -7.53
CA GLY A 57 -15.60 -3.89 -7.67
C GLY A 57 -14.40 -4.56 -8.33
N GLY A 58 -13.95 -5.66 -7.75
CA GLY A 58 -12.88 -6.49 -8.30
C GLY A 58 -13.40 -7.57 -9.25
N SER A 59 -12.55 -8.55 -9.51
CA SER A 59 -12.89 -9.74 -10.28
C SER A 59 -13.86 -10.66 -9.51
N ALA A 60 -14.43 -11.65 -10.20
CA ALA A 60 -15.31 -12.62 -9.58
C ALA A 60 -14.61 -13.38 -8.44
N GLY A 61 -15.23 -13.45 -7.27
CA GLY A 61 -14.67 -14.10 -6.07
C GLY A 61 -13.74 -13.22 -5.24
N ALA A 62 -13.44 -12.00 -5.67
CA ALA A 62 -12.70 -11.04 -4.85
C ALA A 62 -13.51 -10.63 -3.61
N LEU A 63 -12.87 -10.64 -2.45
CA LEU A 63 -13.47 -10.33 -1.16
C LEU A 63 -13.52 -8.82 -0.91
N ALA A 64 -14.58 -8.35 -0.24
CA ALA A 64 -14.68 -6.96 0.18
C ALA A 64 -13.58 -6.59 1.16
N LEU A 65 -12.84 -5.54 0.86
CA LEU A 65 -11.87 -4.93 1.75
C LEU A 65 -12.55 -3.86 2.59
N SER A 66 -12.04 -3.63 3.79
CA SER A 66 -12.40 -2.49 4.63
C SER A 66 -11.36 -1.38 4.41
N PRO A 67 -11.69 -0.31 3.64
CA PRO A 67 -10.77 0.80 3.40
C PRO A 67 -10.39 1.50 4.70
N LEU A 68 -9.12 1.87 4.83
CA LEU A 68 -8.61 2.70 5.93
C LEU A 68 -8.39 4.12 5.41
N GLY A 69 -8.80 5.10 6.22
CA GLY A 69 -8.72 6.51 5.82
C GLY A 69 -10.08 7.10 5.46
N THR A 70 -10.07 8.28 4.82
CA THR A 70 -11.29 9.06 4.55
C THR A 70 -11.69 8.97 3.09
N GLN A 71 -12.93 8.58 2.82
CA GLN A 71 -13.50 8.64 1.46
C GLN A 71 -13.70 10.09 1.02
N ARG A 72 -13.09 10.49 -0.10
CA ARG A 72 -13.08 11.87 -0.57
C ARG A 72 -14.30 12.26 -1.41
N ASN A 73 -14.90 11.32 -2.13
CA ASN A 73 -16.05 11.55 -3.00
C ASN A 73 -17.40 11.13 -2.39
N GLN A 74 -17.52 11.15 -1.05
CA GLN A 74 -18.79 11.02 -0.37
C GLN A 74 -19.68 12.25 -0.58
N GLY A 75 -20.99 12.04 -0.73
CA GLY A 75 -21.99 13.11 -0.72
C GLY A 75 -21.96 13.90 0.60
N VAL A 76 -22.40 15.17 0.55
CA VAL A 76 -22.37 16.12 1.70
C VAL A 76 -23.04 15.56 2.95
N VAL A 77 -24.13 14.79 2.80
CA VAL A 77 -24.89 14.20 3.92
C VAL A 77 -24.07 13.18 4.71
N GLN A 78 -23.29 12.33 4.05
CA GLN A 78 -22.48 11.32 4.73
C GLN A 78 -21.26 11.92 5.45
N ARG A 79 -20.71 13.03 4.95
CA ARG A 79 -19.61 13.76 5.62
C ARG A 79 -20.01 14.30 6.99
N VAL A 80 -21.25 14.77 7.12
CA VAL A 80 -21.78 15.34 8.39
C VAL A 80 -21.90 14.24 9.44
N VAL A 81 -22.37 13.04 9.08
CA VAL A 81 -22.51 11.92 10.01
C VAL A 81 -21.14 11.45 10.53
N HIS A 82 -20.12 11.35 9.66
CA HIS A 82 -18.77 10.97 10.07
C HIS A 82 -18.09 12.01 10.96
N ALA A 83 -18.35 13.30 10.75
CA ALA A 83 -17.82 14.38 11.59
C ALA A 83 -18.40 14.35 13.03
N ILE A 84 -19.59 13.84 13.21
CA ILE A 84 -20.26 13.74 14.52
C ILE A 84 -19.79 12.51 15.30
N VAL A 85 -19.40 11.42 14.63
CA VAL A 85 -19.01 10.13 15.27
C VAL A 85 -17.51 10.07 15.59
N GLY A 86 -16.70 11.07 15.20
CA GLY A 86 -15.34 11.26 15.70
C GLY A 86 -14.35 10.13 15.38
N SER A 87 -14.47 9.48 14.23
CA SER A 87 -13.42 8.53 13.78
C SER A 87 -12.26 9.29 13.15
N SER A 88 -11.19 9.49 13.92
CA SER A 88 -9.88 9.88 13.38
C SER A 88 -9.34 8.73 12.52
N SER A 89 -9.67 8.76 11.22
CA SER A 89 -9.18 7.76 10.27
C SER A 89 -7.70 8.00 9.97
N SER A 90 -6.83 7.23 10.60
CA SER A 90 -5.38 7.22 10.36
C SER A 90 -5.05 6.55 9.03
N GLY A 91 -5.37 7.15 7.88
CA GLY A 91 -5.08 6.56 6.59
C GLY A 91 -5.15 7.57 5.45
N PRO A 92 -4.67 7.23 4.24
CA PRO A 92 -4.75 8.10 3.09
C PRO A 92 -6.21 8.34 2.68
N GLY A 93 -6.46 9.52 2.05
CA GLY A 93 -7.76 9.75 1.44
C GLY A 93 -7.95 8.87 0.22
N TRP A 94 -9.15 8.29 0.05
CA TRP A 94 -9.45 7.39 -1.05
C TRP A 94 -10.76 7.78 -1.78
N TYR A 95 -10.93 7.25 -3.00
CA TYR A 95 -12.08 7.48 -3.85
C TYR A 95 -12.83 6.18 -4.12
N GLN A 96 -14.17 6.22 -4.07
CA GLN A 96 -15.00 5.15 -4.61
C GLN A 96 -15.03 5.30 -6.13
N LEU A 97 -14.59 4.26 -6.83
CA LEU A 97 -14.58 4.21 -8.29
C LEU A 97 -15.77 3.38 -8.80
N PRO A 98 -16.31 3.68 -9.98
CA PRO A 98 -17.29 2.82 -10.64
C PRO A 98 -16.59 1.66 -11.35
N GLY A 99 -17.22 0.50 -11.39
CA GLY A 99 -16.75 -0.65 -12.16
C GLY A 99 -16.66 -1.94 -11.38
N GLY A 100 -16.18 -2.98 -12.08
CA GLY A 100 -15.97 -4.32 -11.54
C GLY A 100 -17.25 -5.15 -11.37
N GLN A 101 -17.07 -6.43 -11.03
CA GLN A 101 -18.16 -7.40 -10.86
C GLN A 101 -18.36 -7.81 -9.41
N GLY A 102 -17.36 -7.62 -8.58
CA GLY A 102 -17.36 -7.96 -7.14
C GLY A 102 -17.96 -6.87 -6.25
N PRO A 103 -17.88 -7.04 -4.93
CA PRO A 103 -18.22 -6.00 -3.97
C PRO A 103 -17.49 -4.68 -4.27
N SER A 104 -18.12 -3.54 -4.00
CA SER A 104 -17.63 -2.22 -4.41
C SER A 104 -16.26 -1.81 -3.84
N THR A 105 -15.74 -2.54 -2.88
CA THR A 105 -14.40 -2.31 -2.29
C THR A 105 -13.48 -3.52 -2.44
N SER A 106 -13.76 -4.45 -3.37
CA SER A 106 -12.99 -5.70 -3.48
C SER A 106 -11.72 -5.57 -4.35
N ALA A 107 -11.52 -4.45 -5.03
CA ALA A 107 -10.26 -4.08 -5.67
C ALA A 107 -9.77 -2.74 -5.10
N LEU A 108 -8.53 -2.73 -4.65
CA LEU A 108 -7.78 -1.53 -4.25
C LEU A 108 -6.87 -1.11 -5.39
N GLU A 109 -7.04 0.12 -5.87
CA GLU A 109 -6.19 0.74 -6.89
C GLU A 109 -5.30 1.80 -6.25
N VAL A 110 -3.99 1.69 -6.47
CA VAL A 110 -3.02 2.69 -6.00
C VAL A 110 -2.30 3.30 -7.20
N GLY A 111 -2.64 4.55 -7.48
CA GLY A 111 -2.14 5.31 -8.63
C GLY A 111 -0.74 5.84 -8.42
N ALA A 112 0.08 5.73 -9.46
CA ALA A 112 1.36 6.42 -9.61
C ALA A 112 1.80 6.40 -11.08
N ALA A 113 2.84 7.16 -11.42
CA ALA A 113 3.41 7.18 -12.75
C ALA A 113 3.91 5.78 -13.17
N ALA A 114 3.80 5.46 -14.45
CA ALA A 114 4.39 4.24 -15.03
C ALA A 114 5.89 4.16 -14.69
N GLY A 115 6.39 2.95 -14.43
CA GLY A 115 7.77 2.71 -13.98
C GLY A 115 8.01 2.93 -12.49
N THR A 116 7.01 3.39 -11.72
CA THR A 116 7.13 3.50 -10.25
C THR A 116 7.24 2.11 -9.62
N ASP A 117 8.18 1.96 -8.69
CA ASP A 117 8.41 0.71 -7.97
C ASP A 117 7.21 0.32 -7.11
N VAL A 118 6.87 -0.97 -7.17
CA VAL A 118 5.79 -1.60 -6.40
C VAL A 118 6.40 -2.59 -5.41
N TYR A 119 6.01 -2.47 -4.15
CA TYR A 119 6.46 -3.30 -3.04
C TYR A 119 5.34 -4.20 -2.53
N SER A 120 5.71 -5.26 -1.82
CA SER A 120 4.71 -6.18 -1.26
C SER A 120 3.81 -5.47 -0.25
N PRO A 121 2.46 -5.59 -0.37
CA PRO A 121 1.54 -5.05 0.62
C PRO A 121 1.45 -5.90 1.89
N VAL A 122 1.96 -7.13 1.88
CA VAL A 122 1.89 -8.12 2.96
C VAL A 122 3.21 -8.88 3.10
N ASP A 123 3.44 -9.45 4.28
CA ASP A 123 4.45 -10.50 4.45
C ASP A 123 3.89 -11.80 3.89
N GLY A 124 4.65 -12.54 3.09
CA GLY A 124 4.15 -13.75 2.47
C GLY A 124 5.13 -14.45 1.54
N THR A 125 4.58 -15.30 0.69
CA THR A 125 5.33 -16.08 -0.31
C THR A 125 4.66 -15.97 -1.67
N VAL A 126 5.44 -15.86 -2.74
CA VAL A 126 4.95 -15.83 -4.13
C VAL A 126 4.39 -17.20 -4.48
N LEU A 127 3.10 -17.26 -4.84
CA LEU A 127 2.42 -18.50 -5.28
C LEU A 127 2.43 -18.66 -6.78
N SER A 128 2.15 -17.60 -7.53
CA SER A 128 2.10 -17.62 -8.99
C SER A 128 2.53 -16.29 -9.60
N ILE A 129 2.99 -16.36 -10.83
CA ILE A 129 3.29 -15.20 -11.69
C ILE A 129 2.72 -15.50 -13.07
N GLU A 130 1.78 -14.69 -13.52
CA GLU A 130 1.08 -14.88 -14.79
C GLU A 130 1.12 -13.59 -15.63
N ASN A 131 1.26 -13.72 -16.94
CA ASN A 131 1.16 -12.57 -17.84
C ASN A 131 -0.29 -12.20 -18.10
N ILE A 132 -0.58 -10.90 -18.08
CA ILE A 132 -1.85 -10.34 -18.53
C ILE A 132 -1.76 -10.13 -20.04
N VAL A 133 -2.53 -10.90 -20.79
CA VAL A 133 -2.55 -10.83 -22.26
C VAL A 133 -3.88 -10.25 -22.73
N LEU A 134 -3.83 -9.12 -23.44
CA LEU A 134 -4.98 -8.49 -24.07
C LEU A 134 -4.71 -8.39 -25.58
N ASN A 135 -5.62 -8.92 -26.40
CA ASN A 135 -5.49 -8.91 -27.87
C ASN A 135 -4.13 -9.44 -28.37
N GLY A 136 -3.59 -10.48 -27.74
CA GLY A 136 -2.31 -11.10 -28.07
C GLY A 136 -1.05 -10.31 -27.64
N ARG A 137 -1.20 -9.22 -26.89
CA ARG A 137 -0.08 -8.45 -26.31
C ARG A 137 -0.05 -8.58 -24.81
N ILE A 138 1.16 -8.63 -24.26
CA ILE A 138 1.40 -8.64 -22.81
C ILE A 138 1.32 -7.19 -22.31
N TYR A 139 0.43 -6.94 -21.35
CA TYR A 139 0.22 -5.67 -20.66
C TYR A 139 0.61 -5.72 -19.19
N GLY A 140 1.68 -6.44 -18.88
CA GLY A 140 2.14 -6.62 -17.52
C GLY A 140 1.80 -8.03 -17.00
N SER A 141 1.85 -8.17 -15.69
CA SER A 141 1.66 -9.46 -15.04
C SER A 141 0.77 -9.32 -13.80
N ARG A 142 0.22 -10.45 -13.39
CA ARG A 142 -0.41 -10.70 -12.11
C ARG A 142 0.53 -11.56 -11.28
N LEU A 143 0.69 -11.20 -10.02
CA LEU A 143 1.44 -11.90 -9.00
C LEU A 143 0.49 -12.27 -7.87
N ASP A 144 0.44 -13.54 -7.48
CA ASP A 144 -0.34 -14.00 -6.34
C ASP A 144 0.58 -14.29 -5.15
N LEU A 145 0.23 -13.77 -3.99
CA LEU A 145 0.95 -13.97 -2.73
C LEU A 145 0.07 -14.74 -1.74
N GLN A 146 0.68 -15.68 -1.02
CA GLN A 146 0.07 -16.25 0.18
C GLN A 146 0.57 -15.47 1.41
N PRO A 147 -0.30 -14.72 2.11
CA PRO A 147 0.09 -13.99 3.30
C PRO A 147 0.46 -14.94 4.44
N THR A 148 1.57 -14.69 5.12
CA THR A 148 2.00 -15.51 6.28
C THR A 148 0.98 -15.44 7.42
N GLY A 149 0.37 -14.26 7.66
CA GLY A 149 -0.61 -14.05 8.74
C GLY A 149 -2.03 -14.53 8.41
N ALA A 150 -2.32 -14.91 7.16
CA ALA A 150 -3.65 -15.34 6.70
C ALA A 150 -3.52 -16.34 5.53
N PRO A 151 -3.03 -17.56 5.75
CA PRO A 151 -2.72 -18.51 4.68
C PRO A 151 -3.96 -19.06 3.95
N SER A 152 -5.16 -18.81 4.47
CA SER A 152 -6.43 -19.10 3.79
C SER A 152 -6.83 -18.04 2.74
N LEU A 153 -6.03 -17.01 2.57
CA LEU A 153 -6.24 -15.94 1.61
C LEU A 153 -5.11 -15.91 0.57
N ILE A 154 -5.41 -15.35 -0.58
CA ILE A 154 -4.46 -15.00 -1.65
C ILE A 154 -4.58 -13.51 -1.89
N VAL A 155 -3.46 -12.80 -1.92
CA VAL A 155 -3.37 -11.40 -2.32
C VAL A 155 -2.84 -11.37 -3.75
N SER A 156 -3.68 -10.93 -4.68
CA SER A 156 -3.35 -10.78 -6.11
C SER A 156 -2.94 -9.35 -6.39
N ILE A 157 -1.78 -9.15 -7.00
CA ILE A 157 -1.26 -7.87 -7.43
C ILE A 157 -1.14 -7.88 -8.95
N SER A 158 -1.73 -6.90 -9.63
CA SER A 158 -1.71 -6.83 -11.09
C SER A 158 -1.33 -5.44 -11.61
N HIS A 159 -1.23 -5.30 -12.95
CA HIS A 159 -0.75 -4.11 -13.65
C HIS A 159 0.72 -3.75 -13.35
N ILE A 160 1.54 -4.77 -13.12
CA ILE A 160 2.97 -4.60 -12.85
C ILE A 160 3.83 -5.35 -13.87
N LYS A 161 5.01 -4.81 -14.12
CA LYS A 161 6.13 -5.53 -14.74
C LYS A 161 6.92 -6.15 -13.60
N ILE A 162 6.95 -7.47 -13.53
CA ILE A 162 7.60 -8.22 -12.44
C ILE A 162 9.10 -7.91 -12.38
N ASP A 163 9.63 -7.83 -11.16
CA ASP A 163 11.06 -7.79 -10.91
C ASP A 163 11.67 -9.16 -11.32
N PRO A 164 12.70 -9.19 -12.18
CA PRO A 164 13.24 -10.44 -12.69
C PRO A 164 13.90 -11.33 -11.63
N SER A 165 14.13 -10.82 -10.43
CA SER A 165 14.65 -11.62 -9.30
C SER A 165 13.59 -12.46 -8.60
N LEU A 166 12.29 -12.17 -8.83
CA LEU A 166 11.19 -12.88 -8.20
C LEU A 166 10.85 -14.18 -8.95
N VAL A 167 10.70 -15.24 -8.19
CA VAL A 167 10.23 -16.55 -8.67
C VAL A 167 9.15 -17.08 -7.73
N VAL A 168 8.39 -18.07 -8.19
CA VAL A 168 7.46 -18.82 -7.32
C VAL A 168 8.22 -19.41 -6.15
N GLY A 169 7.69 -19.26 -4.94
CA GLY A 169 8.35 -19.64 -3.69
C GLY A 169 9.22 -18.55 -3.05
N SER A 170 9.45 -17.41 -3.72
CA SER A 170 10.19 -16.29 -3.13
C SER A 170 9.46 -15.75 -1.89
N PRO A 171 10.13 -15.60 -0.74
CA PRO A 171 9.58 -14.91 0.42
C PRO A 171 9.57 -13.38 0.16
N VAL A 172 8.53 -12.71 0.64
CA VAL A 172 8.39 -11.25 0.52
C VAL A 172 8.02 -10.63 1.86
N ALA A 173 8.57 -9.45 2.12
CA ALA A 173 8.30 -8.65 3.30
C ALA A 173 7.50 -7.39 2.94
N ALA A 174 6.46 -7.08 3.72
CA ALA A 174 5.57 -5.95 3.53
C ALA A 174 6.33 -4.61 3.50
N GLY A 175 6.15 -3.84 2.44
CA GLY A 175 6.78 -2.54 2.24
C GLY A 175 8.29 -2.56 1.96
N ALA A 176 8.94 -3.73 1.97
CA ALA A 176 10.38 -3.86 1.78
C ALA A 176 10.76 -4.62 0.49
N SER A 177 10.07 -5.73 0.20
CA SER A 177 10.36 -6.51 -1.01
C SER A 177 9.74 -5.86 -2.23
N LYS A 178 10.58 -5.48 -3.20
CA LYS A 178 10.13 -4.98 -4.50
C LYS A 178 9.54 -6.14 -5.29
N LEU A 179 8.32 -5.95 -5.79
CA LEU A 179 7.61 -6.90 -6.64
C LEU A 179 7.78 -6.60 -8.12
N GLY A 180 8.00 -5.33 -8.45
CA GLY A 180 8.11 -4.89 -9.84
C GLY A 180 7.92 -3.39 -9.98
N SER A 181 7.38 -2.97 -11.11
CA SER A 181 7.03 -1.57 -11.39
C SER A 181 5.72 -1.46 -12.14
N ILE A 182 5.00 -0.34 -11.95
CA ILE A 182 3.75 -0.06 -12.65
C ILE A 182 3.97 -0.03 -14.15
N VAL A 183 3.10 -0.71 -14.91
CA VAL A 183 3.09 -0.64 -16.39
C VAL A 183 2.24 0.53 -16.87
N ASP A 184 2.51 1.01 -18.08
CA ASP A 184 1.63 1.96 -18.75
C ASP A 184 0.45 1.20 -19.39
N PHE A 185 -0.71 1.32 -18.78
CA PHE A 185 -1.96 0.71 -19.23
C PHE A 185 -2.85 1.69 -19.98
N SER A 186 -2.51 2.98 -20.01
CA SER A 186 -3.34 4.06 -20.56
C SER A 186 -3.66 3.89 -22.05
N GLY A 187 -2.74 3.25 -22.78
CA GLY A 187 -2.93 2.92 -24.19
C GLY A 187 -3.85 1.70 -24.47
N ALA A 188 -4.11 0.88 -23.45
CA ALA A 188 -4.94 -0.32 -23.58
C ALA A 188 -6.39 -0.06 -23.16
N GLU A 189 -6.59 0.68 -22.08
CA GLU A 189 -7.89 0.92 -21.50
C GLU A 189 -7.93 2.27 -20.77
N LYS A 190 -9.10 2.92 -20.75
CA LYS A 190 -9.33 4.16 -20.02
C LYS A 190 -9.39 3.88 -18.53
N GLN A 191 -8.45 4.43 -17.78
CA GLN A 191 -8.31 4.19 -16.35
C GLN A 191 -9.33 5.02 -15.55
N SER A 192 -10.09 4.35 -14.66
CA SER A 192 -11.11 5.02 -13.81
C SER A 192 -10.47 6.03 -12.86
N LEU A 193 -9.26 5.73 -12.38
CA LEU A 193 -8.50 6.58 -11.46
C LEU A 193 -8.05 7.90 -12.08
N ALA A 194 -7.91 7.98 -13.43
CA ALA A 194 -7.56 9.21 -14.15
C ALA A 194 -8.50 10.38 -13.90
N ARG A 195 -9.72 10.13 -13.40
CA ARG A 195 -10.67 11.21 -13.03
C ARG A 195 -10.26 11.96 -11.75
N TYR A 196 -9.35 11.39 -10.98
CA TYR A 196 -8.96 11.88 -9.66
C TYR A 196 -7.47 12.22 -9.58
N THR A 197 -6.75 12.11 -10.69
CA THR A 197 -5.32 12.39 -10.85
C THR A 197 -5.09 13.40 -11.97
N ASN A 198 -3.90 13.99 -12.01
CA ASN A 198 -3.47 14.87 -13.09
C ASN A 198 -2.64 14.12 -14.16
N ASP A 199 -2.66 12.79 -14.11
CA ASP A 199 -1.92 11.90 -15.00
C ASP A 199 -2.88 10.94 -15.74
N SER A 200 -2.34 9.95 -16.45
CA SER A 200 -3.12 8.93 -17.18
C SER A 200 -3.84 7.92 -16.28
N GLY A 201 -3.69 8.01 -14.95
CA GLY A 201 -4.32 7.12 -13.99
C GLY A 201 -3.69 5.73 -13.93
N ASN A 202 -2.46 5.55 -14.39
CA ASN A 202 -1.75 4.28 -14.22
C ASN A 202 -1.68 3.91 -12.74
N HIS A 203 -1.86 2.63 -12.43
CA HIS A 203 -1.99 2.15 -11.06
C HIS A 203 -1.62 0.67 -10.95
N VAL A 204 -1.36 0.23 -9.73
CA VAL A 204 -1.35 -1.18 -9.35
C VAL A 204 -2.71 -1.53 -8.75
N VAL A 205 -3.22 -2.74 -9.07
CA VAL A 205 -4.47 -3.28 -8.51
C VAL A 205 -4.13 -4.37 -7.50
N ILE A 206 -4.82 -4.35 -6.35
CA ILE A 206 -4.72 -5.37 -5.31
C ILE A 206 -6.11 -5.92 -5.03
N GLU A 207 -6.25 -7.24 -5.13
CA GLU A 207 -7.45 -7.99 -4.77
C GLU A 207 -7.11 -9.06 -3.74
N VAL A 208 -8.08 -9.45 -2.94
CA VAL A 208 -7.94 -10.58 -2.00
C VAL A 208 -8.98 -11.64 -2.31
N HIS A 209 -8.53 -12.87 -2.43
CA HIS A 209 -9.36 -14.03 -2.75
C HIS A 209 -9.22 -15.10 -1.66
N PRO A 210 -10.23 -15.97 -1.47
CA PRO A 210 -10.05 -17.18 -0.68
C PRO A 210 -8.99 -18.07 -1.36
N ALA A 211 -8.09 -18.66 -0.58
CA ALA A 211 -7.27 -19.76 -1.09
C ALA A 211 -8.19 -20.95 -1.39
N ALA A 212 -7.96 -21.63 -2.52
CA ALA A 212 -8.69 -22.87 -2.80
C ALA A 212 -8.46 -23.85 -1.66
N ALA A 213 -9.54 -24.39 -1.08
CA ALA A 213 -9.39 -25.47 -0.11
C ALA A 213 -8.69 -26.66 -0.79
N PRO A 214 -7.67 -27.28 -0.15
CA PRO A 214 -7.12 -28.49 -0.70
C PRO A 214 -8.25 -29.51 -0.86
N ALA A 215 -8.36 -30.12 -2.06
CA ALA A 215 -9.30 -31.21 -2.27
C ALA A 215 -8.90 -32.33 -1.30
N LEU A 216 -9.80 -32.62 -0.35
CA LEU A 216 -9.64 -33.79 0.51
C LEU A 216 -9.84 -35.00 -0.39
N GLY A 217 -8.74 -35.65 -0.78
CA GLY A 217 -8.73 -36.91 -1.50
C GLY A 217 -9.07 -38.08 -0.59
#